data_7987436d9a940cb3dab29f4602030207
#
_entry.id   7987436d9a940cb3dab29f4602030207
#
_cell.length_a   1.000
_cell.length_b   1.000
_cell.length_c   1.000
_cell.angle_alpha   90.00
_cell.angle_beta   90.00
_cell.angle_gamma   90.00
#
_symmetry.space_group_name_H-M   'P 1'
#
loop_
_entity.id
_entity.type
_entity.pdbx_description
1 polymer ?
#
loop_
_entity_poly.entity_id
_entity_poly.type
_entity_poly.pdbx_seq_one_letter_code
_entity_poly.pdbx_strand_id
1 'polypeptide(L)'
;MRQIFLFIFSSSLLFAGCGSSNSGKSKEVIVFHAGSLSVPMKQVVEEYEKMHPGTKILLESAGSLVCARKITELKKPCDIIASSDYFVINELLIPEYTKWSIRFATNEIVIAGNEKSKYIDELNSESWMDILQKNDVIYARADPNSDPCGYRTIFTLMLAEKFYNKTGLAEKMVSKNQEYIRPKEVDLVALLESNTIDYMFQYKSVAIQHGLKYIELPKEMNLSDPSNNDIYKSVSLDVAGNKPGVKMKVTGDYINYSITVLDEAPQKAEAINFLEFLLGPEGMNIFKINGQEPIIPFSTEEPDLIPSKLLKYLKEPK
;
A
#
# COMPACT_ATOMS: atom_id res chain seq x y z
N MET A 1 -19.09 26.52 88.05
CA MET A 1 -20.13 26.74 87.05
C MET A 1 -19.43 27.25 85.74
N ARG A 2 -19.23 26.40 84.77
CA ARG A 2 -18.53 26.71 83.49
C ARG A 2 -19.56 26.63 82.37
N GLN A 3 -19.92 27.77 81.81
CA GLN A 3 -20.82 27.84 80.69
C GLN A 3 -20.07 27.50 79.44
N ILE A 4 -20.57 26.51 78.65
CA ILE A 4 -20.08 26.12 77.36
C ILE A 4 -20.94 26.82 76.30
N PHE A 5 -20.31 27.70 75.50
CA PHE A 5 -20.92 28.33 74.34
C PHE A 5 -20.82 27.40 73.12
N LEU A 6 -21.95 26.99 72.59
CA LEU A 6 -22.05 26.18 71.37
C LEU A 6 -22.09 27.12 70.15
N PHE A 7 -21.02 27.14 69.34
CA PHE A 7 -21.03 27.85 68.05
C PHE A 7 -21.56 26.91 67.00
N ILE A 8 -22.71 27.24 66.44
CA ILE A 8 -23.28 26.56 65.25
C ILE A 8 -22.67 27.20 64.00
N PHE A 9 -21.79 26.46 63.32
CA PHE A 9 -21.20 26.86 62.04
C PHE A 9 -22.09 26.35 60.94
N SER A 10 -22.88 27.31 60.34
CA SER A 10 -23.70 27.03 59.14
C SER A 10 -22.81 26.95 57.92
N SER A 11 -22.56 25.74 57.41
CA SER A 11 -21.79 25.49 56.22
C SER A 11 -22.70 25.56 55.00
N SER A 12 -22.64 26.65 54.22
CA SER A 12 -23.30 26.79 52.92
C SER A 12 -22.54 25.99 51.89
N LEU A 13 -23.06 24.81 51.46
CA LEU A 13 -22.56 24.07 50.32
C LEU A 13 -22.92 24.81 49.04
N LEU A 14 -21.92 25.45 48.43
CA LEU A 14 -21.97 25.89 47.05
C LEU A 14 -21.83 24.66 46.13
N PHE A 15 -22.88 24.17 45.54
CA PHE A 15 -22.82 23.22 44.41
C PHE A 15 -22.23 23.94 43.21
N ALA A 16 -20.91 23.84 43.02
CA ALA A 16 -20.30 24.14 41.76
C ALA A 16 -20.67 23.01 40.78
N GLY A 17 -21.63 23.32 39.90
CA GLY A 17 -21.97 22.45 38.79
C GLY A 17 -20.73 22.27 37.91
N CYS A 18 -20.01 21.11 38.01
CA CYS A 18 -19.11 20.67 37.00
C CYS A 18 -19.90 20.44 35.71
N GLY A 19 -19.84 21.41 34.82
CA GLY A 19 -20.22 21.20 33.44
C GLY A 19 -19.32 20.06 32.90
N SER A 20 -19.94 18.91 32.66
CA SER A 20 -19.32 17.80 31.95
C SER A 20 -18.97 18.33 30.56
N SER A 21 -17.74 18.80 30.36
CA SER A 21 -17.17 18.92 29.04
C SER A 21 -17.08 17.48 28.49
N ASN A 22 -18.05 17.15 27.65
CA ASN A 22 -18.02 15.97 26.83
C ASN A 22 -16.83 16.16 25.86
N SER A 23 -15.61 15.91 26.35
CA SER A 23 -14.45 15.75 25.50
C SER A 23 -14.70 14.49 24.69
N GLY A 24 -15.37 14.65 23.55
CA GLY A 24 -15.61 13.56 22.61
C GLY A 24 -14.28 12.83 22.42
N LYS A 25 -14.25 11.53 22.76
CA LYS A 25 -13.10 10.69 22.41
C LYS A 25 -12.85 10.91 20.93
N SER A 26 -11.61 11.24 20.56
CA SER A 26 -11.23 11.32 19.15
C SER A 26 -11.59 9.98 18.50
N LYS A 27 -12.18 10.04 17.32
CA LYS A 27 -12.47 8.84 16.55
C LYS A 27 -11.16 8.41 15.91
N GLU A 28 -10.67 7.25 16.27
CA GLU A 28 -9.43 6.70 15.72
C GLU A 28 -9.76 5.66 14.65
N VAL A 29 -9.46 5.99 13.39
CA VAL A 29 -9.61 5.11 12.24
C VAL A 29 -8.27 4.46 11.94
N ILE A 30 -8.24 3.14 11.92
CA ILE A 30 -7.02 2.34 11.70
C ILE A 30 -6.95 1.94 10.23
N VAL A 31 -5.87 2.33 9.55
CA VAL A 31 -5.63 2.04 8.14
C VAL A 31 -4.39 1.16 7.98
N PHE A 32 -4.57 -0.06 7.50
CA PHE A 32 -3.46 -0.89 7.05
C PHE A 32 -3.22 -0.62 5.56
N HIS A 33 -1.96 -0.37 5.17
CA HIS A 33 -1.67 -0.02 3.79
C HIS A 33 -0.33 -0.58 3.28
N ALA A 34 -0.25 -0.77 1.96
CA ALA A 34 0.99 -1.12 1.27
C ALA A 34 2.09 -0.08 1.51
N GLY A 35 3.35 -0.52 1.48
CA GLY A 35 4.52 0.34 1.67
C GLY A 35 4.54 1.53 0.71
N SER A 36 4.33 1.30 -0.58
CA SER A 36 4.32 2.31 -1.65
C SER A 36 3.24 3.40 -1.49
N LEU A 37 2.26 3.19 -0.61
CA LEU A 37 1.24 4.17 -0.26
C LEU A 37 1.65 5.06 0.93
N SER A 38 2.81 4.84 1.57
CA SER A 38 3.16 5.52 2.82
C SER A 38 3.22 7.04 2.68
N VAL A 39 3.85 7.55 1.62
CA VAL A 39 3.97 9.00 1.40
C VAL A 39 2.62 9.64 1.05
N PRO A 40 1.88 9.18 0.01
CA PRO A 40 0.60 9.80 -0.31
C PRO A 40 -0.43 9.63 0.80
N MET A 41 -0.51 8.48 1.49
CA MET A 41 -1.44 8.30 2.62
C MET A 41 -1.18 9.29 3.74
N LYS A 42 0.09 9.52 4.10
CA LYS A 42 0.45 10.51 5.11
C LYS A 42 -0.04 11.91 4.72
N GLN A 43 0.16 12.32 3.48
CA GLN A 43 -0.29 13.61 2.96
C GLN A 43 -1.83 13.73 2.95
N VAL A 44 -2.53 12.66 2.50
CA VAL A 44 -4.01 12.61 2.54
C VAL A 44 -4.53 12.73 3.96
N VAL A 45 -3.90 12.04 4.93
CA VAL A 45 -4.27 12.09 6.35
C VAL A 45 -4.06 13.50 6.91
N GLU A 46 -2.93 14.12 6.62
CA GLU A 46 -2.63 15.49 7.08
C GLU A 46 -3.71 16.49 6.59
N GLU A 47 -4.15 16.39 5.34
CA GLU A 47 -5.21 17.25 4.80
C GLU A 47 -6.59 16.90 5.38
N TYR A 48 -6.91 15.63 5.51
CA TYR A 48 -8.19 15.20 6.09
C TYR A 48 -8.33 15.63 7.55
N GLU A 49 -7.33 15.41 8.40
CA GLU A 49 -7.34 15.75 9.82
C GLU A 49 -7.47 17.27 10.06
N LYS A 50 -6.92 18.12 9.16
CA LYS A 50 -7.12 19.58 9.21
C LYS A 50 -8.57 19.98 9.04
N MET A 51 -9.31 19.29 8.15
CA MET A 51 -10.72 19.58 7.86
C MET A 51 -11.67 18.88 8.84
N HIS A 52 -11.21 17.83 9.52
CA HIS A 52 -12.01 17.02 10.43
C HIS A 52 -11.40 16.97 11.84
N PRO A 53 -11.35 18.11 12.57
CA PRO A 53 -10.80 18.16 13.92
C PRO A 53 -11.60 17.23 14.83
N GLY A 54 -10.91 16.29 15.52
CA GLY A 54 -11.54 15.27 16.37
C GLY A 54 -11.55 13.86 15.74
N THR A 55 -11.14 13.73 14.47
CA THR A 55 -10.82 12.43 13.86
C THR A 55 -9.30 12.25 13.81
N LYS A 56 -8.84 11.05 14.14
CA LYS A 56 -7.44 10.64 14.04
C LYS A 56 -7.33 9.43 13.12
N ILE A 57 -6.43 9.48 12.16
CA ILE A 57 -6.17 8.36 11.26
C ILE A 57 -4.81 7.73 11.63
N LEU A 58 -4.85 6.46 12.01
CA LEU A 58 -3.66 5.70 12.41
C LEU A 58 -3.20 4.84 11.23
N LEU A 59 -2.06 5.17 10.67
CA LEU A 59 -1.46 4.46 9.53
C LEU A 59 -0.53 3.34 9.99
N GLU A 60 -0.73 2.13 9.51
CA GLU A 60 0.16 0.98 9.72
C GLU A 60 0.60 0.41 8.35
N SER A 61 1.87 0.61 8.01
CA SER A 61 2.46 0.20 6.73
C SER A 61 3.10 -1.19 6.81
N ALA A 62 2.80 -2.05 5.84
CA ALA A 62 3.47 -3.33 5.64
C ALA A 62 3.34 -3.78 4.16
N GLY A 63 3.95 -4.90 3.75
CA GLY A 63 3.59 -5.53 2.50
C GLY A 63 2.10 -5.93 2.51
N SER A 64 1.43 -5.81 1.37
CA SER A 64 -0.05 -5.99 1.32
C SER A 64 -0.51 -7.37 1.81
N LEU A 65 0.23 -8.44 1.51
CA LEU A 65 -0.07 -9.78 2.02
C LEU A 65 0.08 -9.85 3.55
N VAL A 66 1.05 -9.15 4.12
CA VAL A 66 1.23 -9.04 5.58
C VAL A 66 0.07 -8.25 6.19
N CYS A 67 -0.37 -7.14 5.57
CA CYS A 67 -1.55 -6.39 6.01
C CYS A 67 -2.80 -7.28 6.06
N ALA A 68 -3.07 -8.04 5.01
CA ALA A 68 -4.20 -8.96 4.98
C ALA A 68 -4.10 -10.05 6.07
N ARG A 69 -2.91 -10.63 6.30
CA ARG A 69 -2.71 -11.63 7.37
C ARG A 69 -2.84 -11.07 8.77
N LYS A 70 -2.50 -9.80 9.01
CA LYS A 70 -2.80 -9.16 10.30
C LYS A 70 -4.29 -9.18 10.62
N ILE A 71 -5.14 -9.05 9.59
CA ILE A 71 -6.60 -9.13 9.72
C ILE A 71 -7.03 -10.59 9.87
N THR A 72 -6.63 -11.47 8.96
CA THR A 72 -7.14 -12.84 8.83
C THR A 72 -6.60 -13.79 9.90
N GLU A 73 -5.29 -13.70 10.21
CA GLU A 73 -4.63 -14.62 11.14
C GLU A 73 -4.50 -14.02 12.54
N LEU A 74 -4.05 -12.75 12.65
CA LEU A 74 -3.80 -12.12 13.93
C LEU A 74 -5.02 -11.41 14.52
N LYS A 75 -6.13 -11.32 13.76
CA LYS A 75 -7.39 -10.66 14.15
C LYS A 75 -7.17 -9.24 14.68
N LYS A 76 -6.19 -8.53 14.15
CA LYS A 76 -5.94 -7.14 14.53
C LYS A 76 -7.08 -6.25 14.08
N PRO A 77 -7.53 -5.30 14.92
CA PRO A 77 -8.53 -4.32 14.51
C PRO A 77 -7.99 -3.47 13.36
N CYS A 78 -8.83 -3.27 12.36
CA CYS A 78 -8.54 -2.46 11.19
C CYS A 78 -9.85 -1.93 10.64
N ASP A 79 -9.90 -0.67 10.22
CA ASP A 79 -11.06 -0.09 9.58
C ASP A 79 -10.94 -0.15 8.05
N ILE A 80 -9.76 0.21 7.53
CA ILE A 80 -9.48 0.31 6.10
C ILE A 80 -8.24 -0.51 5.77
N ILE A 81 -8.28 -1.27 4.69
CA ILE A 81 -7.09 -1.82 4.06
C ILE A 81 -6.92 -1.26 2.66
N ALA A 82 -5.71 -0.73 2.37
CA ALA A 82 -5.29 -0.27 1.05
C ALA A 82 -4.10 -1.10 0.56
N SER A 83 -4.32 -1.88 -0.48
CA SER A 83 -3.37 -2.83 -1.05
C SER A 83 -2.76 -2.30 -2.35
N SER A 84 -1.50 -2.64 -2.60
CA SER A 84 -0.88 -2.41 -3.91
C SER A 84 -1.33 -3.41 -4.97
N ASP A 85 -2.15 -4.40 -4.60
CA ASP A 85 -2.77 -5.35 -5.51
C ASP A 85 -4.20 -5.67 -5.08
N TYR A 86 -5.17 -5.51 -6.01
CA TYR A 86 -6.58 -5.83 -5.77
C TYR A 86 -6.78 -7.33 -5.45
N PHE A 87 -5.96 -8.20 -6.04
CA PHE A 87 -5.99 -9.63 -5.81
C PHE A 87 -5.87 -9.99 -4.32
N VAL A 88 -5.06 -9.24 -3.55
CA VAL A 88 -4.89 -9.47 -2.10
C VAL A 88 -6.19 -9.29 -1.33
N ILE A 89 -6.96 -8.24 -1.63
CA ILE A 89 -8.26 -8.00 -0.99
C ILE A 89 -9.27 -9.07 -1.45
N ASN A 90 -9.34 -9.31 -2.76
CA ASN A 90 -10.31 -10.23 -3.32
C ASN A 90 -10.12 -11.67 -2.82
N GLU A 91 -8.88 -12.18 -2.81
CA GLU A 91 -8.60 -13.57 -2.45
C GLU A 91 -8.51 -13.82 -0.93
N LEU A 92 -8.06 -12.84 -0.16
CA LEU A 92 -7.79 -13.05 1.26
C LEU A 92 -8.87 -12.47 2.18
N LEU A 93 -9.66 -11.52 1.72
CA LEU A 93 -10.61 -10.80 2.56
C LEU A 93 -12.06 -10.92 2.09
N ILE A 94 -12.33 -11.04 0.80
CA ILE A 94 -13.69 -11.26 0.29
C ILE A 94 -13.99 -12.77 0.26
N PRO A 95 -15.17 -13.21 0.70
CA PRO A 95 -16.27 -12.42 1.26
C PRO A 95 -16.29 -12.33 2.80
N GLU A 96 -15.27 -12.84 3.51
CA GLU A 96 -15.32 -13.09 4.95
C GLU A 96 -15.14 -11.82 5.80
N TYR A 97 -14.29 -10.87 5.34
CA TYR A 97 -13.93 -9.66 6.09
C TYR A 97 -14.45 -8.38 5.45
N THR A 98 -14.78 -8.41 4.18
CA THR A 98 -15.42 -7.34 3.42
C THR A 98 -16.18 -7.93 2.25
N LYS A 99 -17.09 -7.16 1.64
CA LYS A 99 -17.90 -7.61 0.50
C LYS A 99 -17.53 -6.93 -0.82
N TRP A 100 -16.63 -5.96 -0.79
CA TRP A 100 -16.31 -5.13 -1.93
C TRP A 100 -14.89 -4.59 -1.87
N SER A 101 -14.35 -4.20 -3.01
CA SER A 101 -13.11 -3.41 -3.11
C SER A 101 -13.22 -2.41 -4.26
N ILE A 102 -12.52 -1.29 -4.17
CA ILE A 102 -12.41 -0.28 -5.22
C ILE A 102 -10.97 -0.25 -5.72
N ARG A 103 -10.77 -0.44 -7.03
CA ARG A 103 -9.49 -0.20 -7.71
C ARG A 103 -9.39 1.28 -8.02
N PHE A 104 -8.33 1.95 -7.56
CA PHE A 104 -8.27 3.40 -7.59
C PHE A 104 -7.01 4.00 -8.24
N ALA A 105 -5.92 3.25 -8.32
CA ALA A 105 -4.67 3.73 -8.91
C ALA A 105 -3.87 2.61 -9.56
N THR A 106 -2.98 2.98 -10.48
CA THR A 106 -2.02 2.08 -11.13
C THR A 106 -0.58 2.51 -10.87
N ASN A 107 0.36 1.67 -11.30
CA ASN A 107 1.80 1.89 -11.16
C ASN A 107 2.56 1.08 -12.22
N GLU A 108 3.89 1.08 -12.17
CA GLU A 108 4.76 0.23 -13.00
C GLU A 108 5.99 -0.23 -12.20
N ILE A 109 6.58 -1.35 -12.62
CA ILE A 109 7.86 -1.81 -12.09
C ILE A 109 8.99 -1.14 -12.85
N VAL A 110 9.92 -0.56 -12.10
CA VAL A 110 11.15 0.06 -12.60
C VAL A 110 12.37 -0.55 -11.92
N ILE A 111 13.55 -0.29 -12.47
CA ILE A 111 14.83 -0.54 -11.80
C ILE A 111 15.34 0.81 -11.31
N ALA A 112 15.45 0.95 -10.00
CA ALA A 112 15.90 2.18 -9.35
C ALA A 112 17.31 2.03 -8.77
N GLY A 113 18.06 3.10 -8.82
CA GLY A 113 19.40 3.26 -8.27
C GLY A 113 19.63 4.69 -7.76
N ASN A 114 20.86 4.99 -7.35
CA ASN A 114 21.28 6.33 -6.96
C ASN A 114 22.55 6.74 -7.69
N GLU A 115 23.03 7.96 -7.45
CA GLU A 115 24.23 8.51 -8.09
C GLU A 115 25.51 7.68 -7.88
N LYS A 116 25.54 6.82 -6.84
CA LYS A 116 26.70 5.98 -6.49
C LYS A 116 26.55 4.53 -6.95
N SER A 117 25.40 4.19 -7.53
CA SER A 117 25.16 2.85 -8.07
C SER A 117 26.18 2.54 -9.18
N LYS A 118 26.77 1.37 -9.13
CA LYS A 118 27.76 0.97 -10.13
C LYS A 118 27.15 0.93 -11.52
N TYR A 119 27.86 1.50 -12.49
CA TYR A 119 27.40 1.57 -13.89
C TYR A 119 26.10 2.36 -14.12
N ILE A 120 25.76 3.32 -13.23
CA ILE A 120 24.50 4.07 -13.30
C ILE A 120 24.36 4.85 -14.61
N ASP A 121 25.46 5.39 -15.13
CA ASP A 121 25.46 6.17 -16.38
C ASP A 121 25.33 5.28 -17.65
N GLU A 122 25.59 3.98 -17.49
CA GLU A 122 25.43 2.98 -18.55
C GLU A 122 24.05 2.29 -18.49
N LEU A 123 23.33 2.42 -17.37
CA LEU A 123 22.07 1.74 -17.14
C LEU A 123 20.95 2.32 -18.01
N ASN A 124 20.34 1.51 -18.84
CA ASN A 124 19.20 1.85 -19.68
C ASN A 124 18.34 0.60 -19.98
N SER A 125 17.27 0.76 -20.74
CA SER A 125 16.32 -0.32 -21.08
C SER A 125 16.94 -1.48 -21.89
N GLU A 126 18.11 -1.32 -22.47
CA GLU A 126 18.81 -2.35 -23.23
C GLU A 126 19.91 -3.04 -22.41
N SER A 127 20.64 -2.27 -21.56
CA SER A 127 21.82 -2.71 -20.83
C SER A 127 21.53 -3.30 -19.44
N TRP A 128 20.35 -3.04 -18.87
CA TRP A 128 20.03 -3.38 -17.48
C TRP A 128 20.28 -4.84 -17.11
N MET A 129 19.96 -5.78 -18.01
CA MET A 129 20.15 -7.20 -17.75
C MET A 129 21.63 -7.57 -17.61
N ASP A 130 22.47 -7.01 -18.48
CA ASP A 130 23.90 -7.29 -18.48
C ASP A 130 24.57 -6.62 -17.27
N ILE A 131 24.12 -5.41 -16.89
CA ILE A 131 24.63 -4.71 -15.71
C ILE A 131 24.23 -5.45 -14.44
N LEU A 132 22.96 -5.81 -14.25
CA LEU A 132 22.50 -6.50 -13.04
C LEU A 132 23.09 -7.90 -12.89
N GLN A 133 23.56 -8.53 -13.96
CA GLN A 133 24.22 -9.83 -13.93
C GLN A 133 25.71 -9.77 -13.59
N LYS A 134 26.36 -8.59 -13.59
CA LYS A 134 27.77 -8.44 -13.19
C LYS A 134 27.95 -8.93 -11.74
N ASN A 135 29.09 -9.57 -11.47
CA ASN A 135 29.36 -10.17 -10.14
C ASN A 135 29.51 -9.13 -9.03
N ASP A 136 29.96 -7.94 -9.36
CA ASP A 136 30.18 -6.83 -8.42
C ASP A 136 28.97 -5.92 -8.25
N VAL A 137 27.88 -6.16 -8.98
CA VAL A 137 26.61 -5.43 -8.85
C VAL A 137 25.68 -6.19 -7.91
N ILE A 138 25.15 -5.48 -6.91
CA ILE A 138 24.18 -6.00 -5.95
C ILE A 138 22.83 -5.34 -6.20
N TYR A 139 21.78 -6.14 -6.37
CA TYR A 139 20.43 -5.61 -6.43
C TYR A 139 19.48 -6.34 -5.48
N ALA A 140 18.41 -5.67 -5.10
CA ALA A 140 17.45 -6.15 -4.15
C ALA A 140 16.01 -6.16 -4.70
N ARG A 141 15.15 -6.92 -4.05
CA ARG A 141 13.72 -6.99 -4.33
C ARG A 141 12.91 -7.28 -3.07
N ALA A 142 11.61 -7.04 -3.13
CA ALA A 142 10.72 -7.45 -2.05
C ALA A 142 10.49 -8.98 -2.04
N ASP A 143 10.06 -9.50 -0.89
CA ASP A 143 9.68 -10.89 -0.73
C ASP A 143 8.30 -11.15 -1.36
N PRO A 144 8.20 -12.07 -2.34
CA PRO A 144 6.94 -12.36 -3.02
C PRO A 144 5.85 -12.94 -2.10
N ASN A 145 6.22 -13.49 -0.95
CA ASN A 145 5.28 -14.02 0.03
C ASN A 145 4.74 -12.97 1.01
N SER A 146 5.28 -11.76 0.96
CA SER A 146 4.94 -10.67 1.88
C SER A 146 4.38 -9.45 1.16
N ASP A 147 4.84 -9.21 -0.07
CA ASP A 147 4.61 -7.97 -0.80
C ASP A 147 4.36 -8.21 -2.30
N PRO A 148 3.31 -7.60 -2.87
CA PRO A 148 3.04 -7.67 -4.31
C PRO A 148 4.20 -7.19 -5.19
N CYS A 149 4.99 -6.19 -4.78
CA CYS A 149 6.19 -5.77 -5.51
C CYS A 149 7.16 -6.95 -5.71
N GLY A 150 7.23 -7.85 -4.73
CA GLY A 150 8.09 -9.04 -4.79
C GLY A 150 7.69 -10.01 -5.91
N TYR A 151 6.43 -10.44 -5.96
CA TYR A 151 5.99 -11.34 -7.04
C TYR A 151 5.90 -10.64 -8.39
N ARG A 152 5.59 -9.34 -8.43
CA ARG A 152 5.61 -8.54 -9.66
C ARG A 152 7.02 -8.38 -10.22
N THR A 153 8.03 -8.24 -9.38
CA THR A 153 9.44 -8.32 -9.81
C THR A 153 9.74 -9.66 -10.48
N ILE A 154 9.28 -10.78 -9.91
CA ILE A 154 9.46 -12.11 -10.52
C ILE A 154 8.71 -12.19 -11.85
N PHE A 155 7.48 -11.68 -11.95
CA PHE A 155 6.74 -11.61 -13.22
C PHE A 155 7.47 -10.77 -14.26
N THR A 156 7.99 -9.60 -13.88
CA THR A 156 8.82 -8.76 -14.76
C THR A 156 10.01 -9.53 -15.31
N LEU A 157 10.72 -10.31 -14.48
CA LEU A 157 11.84 -11.13 -14.90
C LEU A 157 11.42 -12.29 -15.83
N MET A 158 10.29 -12.95 -15.53
CA MET A 158 9.75 -14.02 -16.40
C MET A 158 9.25 -13.47 -17.74
N LEU A 159 8.66 -12.28 -17.75
CA LEU A 159 8.26 -11.59 -18.96
C LEU A 159 9.46 -11.11 -19.76
N ALA A 160 10.50 -10.60 -19.11
CA ALA A 160 11.75 -10.22 -19.74
C ALA A 160 12.44 -11.42 -20.41
N GLU A 161 12.44 -12.60 -19.75
CA GLU A 161 12.95 -13.85 -20.34
C GLU A 161 12.27 -14.16 -21.68
N LYS A 162 10.93 -14.03 -21.71
CA LYS A 162 10.14 -14.25 -22.94
C LYS A 162 10.40 -13.17 -23.98
N PHE A 163 10.34 -11.90 -23.58
CA PHE A 163 10.49 -10.74 -24.47
C PHE A 163 11.84 -10.71 -25.18
N TYR A 164 12.92 -10.97 -24.43
CA TYR A 164 14.29 -11.00 -24.99
C TYR A 164 14.72 -12.38 -25.50
N ASN A 165 13.85 -13.40 -25.39
CA ASN A 165 14.15 -14.78 -25.77
C ASN A 165 15.43 -15.34 -25.12
N LYS A 166 15.60 -15.08 -23.81
CA LYS A 166 16.79 -15.47 -23.01
C LYS A 166 16.42 -16.54 -21.97
N THR A 167 16.31 -17.80 -22.38
CA THR A 167 15.96 -18.93 -21.49
C THR A 167 16.84 -19.00 -20.26
N GLY A 168 16.21 -19.17 -19.07
CA GLY A 168 16.88 -19.26 -17.77
C GLY A 168 17.25 -17.91 -17.15
N LEU A 169 16.93 -16.79 -17.80
CA LEU A 169 17.19 -15.45 -17.28
C LEU A 169 16.48 -15.21 -15.94
N ALA A 170 15.18 -15.53 -15.87
CA ALA A 170 14.37 -15.29 -14.68
C ALA A 170 14.92 -16.07 -13.48
N GLU A 171 15.19 -17.37 -13.64
CA GLU A 171 15.76 -18.21 -12.57
C GLU A 171 17.11 -17.68 -12.08
N LYS A 172 18.01 -17.34 -13.00
CA LYS A 172 19.33 -16.80 -12.69
C LYS A 172 19.21 -15.48 -11.90
N MET A 173 18.34 -14.59 -12.32
CA MET A 173 18.15 -13.30 -11.64
C MET A 173 17.42 -13.44 -10.31
N VAL A 174 16.40 -14.28 -10.21
CA VAL A 174 15.68 -14.52 -8.94
C VAL A 174 16.59 -15.14 -7.88
N SER A 175 17.55 -16.01 -8.27
CA SER A 175 18.48 -16.67 -7.34
C SER A 175 19.62 -15.78 -6.84
N LYS A 176 19.93 -14.67 -7.54
CA LYS A 176 21.00 -13.75 -7.15
C LYS A 176 20.58 -12.84 -5.99
N ASN A 177 21.53 -12.54 -5.08
CA ASN A 177 21.38 -11.55 -3.99
C ASN A 177 20.18 -11.81 -3.04
N GLN A 178 19.87 -13.05 -2.73
CA GLN A 178 18.72 -13.41 -1.88
C GLN A 178 18.80 -12.85 -0.45
N GLU A 179 19.99 -12.58 0.06
CA GLU A 179 20.25 -11.95 1.36
C GLU A 179 19.74 -10.50 1.46
N TYR A 180 19.48 -9.86 0.33
CA TYR A 180 18.96 -8.50 0.26
C TYR A 180 17.45 -8.43 0.02
N ILE A 181 16.73 -9.55 0.10
CA ILE A 181 15.27 -9.58 0.05
C ILE A 181 14.69 -8.95 1.33
N ARG A 182 13.67 -8.10 1.20
CA ARG A 182 12.97 -7.47 2.33
C ARG A 182 11.48 -7.74 2.27
N PRO A 183 10.81 -7.87 3.44
CA PRO A 183 9.36 -8.14 3.50
C PRO A 183 8.49 -7.01 2.93
N LYS A 184 9.03 -5.79 2.82
CA LYS A 184 8.34 -4.61 2.32
C LYS A 184 9.25 -3.86 1.35
N GLU A 185 8.70 -3.45 0.21
CA GLU A 185 9.45 -2.84 -0.90
C GLU A 185 10.13 -1.51 -0.52
N VAL A 186 9.51 -0.69 0.34
CA VAL A 186 10.11 0.58 0.76
C VAL A 186 11.30 0.40 1.71
N ASP A 187 11.46 -0.77 2.34
CA ASP A 187 12.62 -1.05 3.18
C ASP A 187 13.92 -1.18 2.34
N LEU A 188 13.79 -1.39 1.02
CA LEU A 188 14.91 -1.42 0.09
C LEU A 188 15.55 -0.05 -0.12
N VAL A 189 14.78 1.04 0.07
CA VAL A 189 15.27 2.42 -0.08
C VAL A 189 16.44 2.68 0.88
N ALA A 190 16.32 2.26 2.14
CA ALA A 190 17.39 2.42 3.12
C ALA A 190 18.68 1.66 2.75
N LEU A 191 18.54 0.48 2.13
CA LEU A 191 19.70 -0.28 1.62
C LEU A 191 20.38 0.44 0.45
N LEU A 192 19.60 1.06 -0.43
CA LEU A 192 20.10 1.83 -1.56
C LEU A 192 20.79 3.12 -1.08
N GLU A 193 20.16 3.88 -0.18
CA GLU A 193 20.72 5.11 0.39
C GLU A 193 22.02 4.88 1.17
N SER A 194 22.14 3.76 1.87
CA SER A 194 23.38 3.35 2.56
C SER A 194 24.44 2.77 1.61
N ASN A 195 24.16 2.66 0.31
CA ASN A 195 24.97 2.00 -0.71
C ASN A 195 25.32 0.52 -0.38
N THR A 196 24.45 -0.14 0.39
CA THR A 196 24.54 -1.59 0.64
C THR A 196 24.17 -2.38 -0.62
N ILE A 197 23.30 -1.83 -1.46
CA ILE A 197 22.92 -2.35 -2.77
C ILE A 197 23.13 -1.27 -3.83
N ASP A 198 23.33 -1.69 -5.07
CA ASP A 198 23.46 -0.79 -6.23
C ASP A 198 22.09 -0.48 -6.84
N TYR A 199 21.19 -1.46 -6.89
CA TYR A 199 19.89 -1.34 -7.55
C TYR A 199 18.78 -2.05 -6.78
N MET A 200 17.54 -1.66 -7.07
CA MET A 200 16.35 -2.38 -6.61
C MET A 200 15.26 -2.42 -7.67
N PHE A 201 14.52 -3.51 -7.74
CA PHE A 201 13.23 -3.53 -8.41
C PHE A 201 12.21 -2.87 -7.51
N GLN A 202 11.50 -1.88 -8.05
CA GLN A 202 10.63 -1.02 -7.25
C GLN A 202 9.46 -0.50 -8.08
N TYR A 203 8.41 -0.03 -7.41
CA TYR A 203 7.39 0.79 -8.05
C TYR A 203 7.94 2.15 -8.43
N LYS A 204 7.59 2.65 -9.62
CA LYS A 204 7.98 3.98 -10.11
C LYS A 204 7.59 5.08 -9.14
N SER A 205 6.39 4.98 -8.54
CA SER A 205 5.95 5.95 -7.55
C SER A 205 6.92 6.09 -6.37
N VAL A 206 7.48 4.98 -5.86
CA VAL A 206 8.46 5.02 -4.77
C VAL A 206 9.76 5.65 -5.24
N ALA A 207 10.22 5.36 -6.46
CA ALA A 207 11.40 6.02 -7.01
C ALA A 207 11.19 7.54 -7.12
N ILE A 208 10.03 8.00 -7.56
CA ILE A 208 9.66 9.42 -7.61
C ILE A 208 9.63 10.04 -6.21
N GLN A 209 8.96 9.40 -5.25
CA GLN A 209 8.81 9.89 -3.87
C GLN A 209 10.14 10.07 -3.14
N HIS A 210 11.13 9.28 -3.49
CA HIS A 210 12.48 9.34 -2.89
C HIS A 210 13.53 10.02 -3.77
N GLY A 211 13.14 10.59 -4.92
CA GLY A 211 14.06 11.29 -5.82
C GLY A 211 15.17 10.40 -6.38
N LEU A 212 14.90 9.12 -6.59
CA LEU A 212 15.87 8.15 -7.08
C LEU A 212 16.02 8.24 -8.59
N LYS A 213 17.19 7.90 -9.11
CA LYS A 213 17.37 7.55 -10.52
C LYS A 213 16.65 6.24 -10.81
N TYR A 214 15.98 6.14 -11.94
CA TYR A 214 15.35 4.89 -12.38
C TYR A 214 15.32 4.79 -13.89
N ILE A 215 15.21 3.57 -14.38
CA ILE A 215 14.89 3.28 -15.78
C ILE A 215 13.52 2.62 -15.87
N GLU A 216 12.76 3.04 -16.85
CA GLU A 216 11.52 2.38 -17.25
C GLU A 216 11.83 1.16 -18.09
N LEU A 217 11.11 0.08 -17.85
CA LEU A 217 11.20 -1.15 -18.64
C LEU A 217 10.12 -1.13 -19.74
N PRO A 218 10.30 -1.90 -20.83
CA PRO A 218 9.26 -2.07 -21.85
C PRO A 218 7.89 -2.42 -21.24
N LYS A 219 6.83 -1.87 -21.81
CA LYS A 219 5.45 -2.05 -21.32
C LYS A 219 5.00 -3.51 -21.31
N GLU A 220 5.60 -4.35 -22.15
CA GLU A 220 5.33 -5.77 -22.21
C GLU A 220 5.78 -6.53 -20.96
N MET A 221 6.59 -5.90 -20.10
CA MET A 221 7.10 -6.54 -18.88
C MET A 221 6.98 -5.72 -17.60
N ASN A 222 6.71 -4.40 -17.67
CA ASN A 222 6.68 -3.52 -16.48
C ASN A 222 5.32 -3.51 -15.75
N LEU A 223 4.32 -4.23 -16.28
CA LEU A 223 2.98 -4.39 -15.71
C LEU A 223 2.17 -3.09 -15.60
N SER A 224 2.43 -2.08 -16.45
CA SER A 224 1.73 -0.79 -16.40
C SER A 224 0.52 -0.70 -17.33
N ASP A 225 0.49 -1.45 -18.43
CA ASP A 225 -0.43 -1.24 -19.54
C ASP A 225 -1.50 -2.33 -19.59
N PRO A 226 -2.78 -2.01 -19.31
CA PRO A 226 -3.86 -2.98 -19.38
C PRO A 226 -4.04 -3.63 -20.77
N SER A 227 -3.56 -2.99 -21.84
CA SER A 227 -3.60 -3.58 -23.20
C SER A 227 -2.68 -4.79 -23.36
N ASN A 228 -1.67 -4.91 -22.49
CA ASN A 228 -0.73 -6.04 -22.44
C ASN A 228 -1.17 -7.16 -21.48
N ASN A 229 -2.40 -7.12 -20.97
CA ASN A 229 -2.82 -8.03 -19.92
C ASN A 229 -2.77 -9.51 -20.31
N ASP A 230 -3.00 -9.83 -21.57
CA ASP A 230 -2.86 -11.20 -22.09
C ASP A 230 -1.39 -11.68 -22.04
N ILE A 231 -0.43 -10.76 -22.26
CA ILE A 231 1.00 -11.04 -22.12
C ILE A 231 1.30 -11.28 -20.64
N TYR A 232 0.83 -10.40 -19.74
CA TYR A 232 1.06 -10.51 -18.30
C TYR A 232 0.48 -11.81 -17.73
N LYS A 233 -0.71 -12.23 -18.13
CA LYS A 233 -1.35 -13.50 -17.71
C LYS A 233 -0.58 -14.75 -18.12
N SER A 234 0.40 -14.63 -19.01
CA SER A 234 1.26 -15.77 -19.41
C SER A 234 2.24 -16.21 -18.32
N VAL A 235 2.36 -15.47 -17.21
CA VAL A 235 3.22 -15.82 -16.07
C VAL A 235 2.40 -15.95 -14.80
N SER A 236 2.85 -16.81 -13.90
CA SER A 236 2.23 -17.02 -12.60
C SER A 236 3.23 -17.53 -11.58
N LEU A 237 2.93 -17.34 -10.30
CA LEU A 237 3.77 -17.77 -9.18
C LEU A 237 2.89 -18.26 -8.02
N ASP A 238 3.33 -19.31 -7.34
CA ASP A 238 2.73 -19.73 -6.09
C ASP A 238 3.36 -18.95 -4.93
N VAL A 239 2.52 -18.22 -4.18
CA VAL A 239 2.93 -17.48 -2.99
C VAL A 239 2.22 -18.02 -1.75
N ALA A 240 2.65 -17.58 -0.56
CA ALA A 240 2.00 -17.97 0.68
C ALA A 240 0.56 -17.44 0.73
N GLY A 241 -0.40 -18.31 0.99
CA GLY A 241 -1.83 -18.03 1.09
C GLY A 241 -2.24 -17.51 2.47
N ASN A 242 -3.52 -17.70 2.78
CA ASN A 242 -4.17 -17.20 4.00
C ASN A 242 -3.96 -18.06 5.25
N LYS A 243 -3.29 -19.20 5.14
CA LYS A 243 -2.96 -20.08 6.28
C LYS A 243 -1.54 -20.61 6.15
N PRO A 244 -0.84 -20.89 7.25
CA PRO A 244 0.48 -21.50 7.21
C PRO A 244 0.49 -22.79 6.37
N GLY A 245 1.45 -22.91 5.45
CA GLY A 245 1.59 -24.06 4.56
C GLY A 245 0.66 -24.07 3.34
N VAL A 246 -0.34 -23.22 3.28
CA VAL A 246 -1.20 -23.07 2.09
C VAL A 246 -0.54 -22.13 1.09
N LYS A 247 -0.59 -22.52 -0.18
CA LYS A 247 -0.16 -21.66 -1.29
C LYS A 247 -1.36 -21.16 -2.07
N MET A 248 -1.25 -19.98 -2.64
CA MET A 248 -2.18 -19.42 -3.61
C MET A 248 -1.44 -19.06 -4.87
N LYS A 249 -2.08 -19.28 -6.01
CA LYS A 249 -1.51 -18.94 -7.31
C LYS A 249 -1.85 -17.52 -7.67
N VAL A 250 -0.82 -16.69 -7.83
CA VAL A 250 -0.96 -15.33 -8.39
C VAL A 250 -0.60 -15.39 -9.87
N THR A 251 -1.45 -14.82 -10.71
CA THR A 251 -1.21 -14.69 -12.15
C THR A 251 -0.85 -13.24 -12.46
N GLY A 252 0.03 -13.03 -13.43
CA GLY A 252 0.41 -11.69 -13.85
C GLY A 252 -0.80 -10.88 -14.34
N ASP A 253 -0.87 -9.63 -13.92
CA ASP A 253 -1.90 -8.65 -14.29
C ASP A 253 -1.27 -7.25 -14.28
N TYR A 254 -1.91 -6.29 -14.93
CA TYR A 254 -1.46 -4.90 -14.78
C TYR A 254 -1.66 -4.41 -13.34
N ILE A 255 -0.82 -3.47 -12.92
CA ILE A 255 -0.79 -3.04 -11.52
C ILE A 255 -2.03 -2.24 -11.16
N ASN A 256 -2.83 -2.74 -10.22
CA ASN A 256 -4.02 -2.11 -9.67
C ASN A 256 -3.94 -2.05 -8.16
N TYR A 257 -3.95 -0.84 -7.62
CA TYR A 257 -4.15 -0.61 -6.19
C TYR A 257 -5.63 -0.68 -5.86
N SER A 258 -5.95 -1.31 -4.75
CA SER A 258 -7.33 -1.38 -4.27
C SER A 258 -7.46 -1.02 -2.80
N ILE A 259 -8.67 -0.63 -2.40
CA ILE A 259 -9.00 -0.18 -1.06
C ILE A 259 -10.41 -0.63 -0.68
N THR A 260 -10.61 -0.95 0.61
CA THR A 260 -11.92 -1.29 1.16
C THR A 260 -12.03 -0.90 2.62
N VAL A 261 -13.25 -0.81 3.12
CA VAL A 261 -13.59 -0.74 4.55
C VAL A 261 -14.05 -2.12 4.99
N LEU A 262 -13.54 -2.61 6.13
CA LEU A 262 -13.91 -3.93 6.64
C LEU A 262 -15.35 -3.94 7.19
N ASP A 263 -16.01 -5.09 7.13
CA ASP A 263 -17.38 -5.25 7.64
C ASP A 263 -17.47 -4.98 9.15
N GLU A 264 -16.47 -5.46 9.90
CA GLU A 264 -16.33 -5.30 11.35
C GLU A 264 -15.45 -4.08 11.74
N ALA A 265 -15.34 -3.07 10.86
CA ALA A 265 -14.56 -1.86 11.12
C ALA A 265 -15.03 -1.15 12.40
N PRO A 266 -14.15 -0.92 13.41
CA PRO A 266 -14.52 -0.25 14.66
C PRO A 266 -15.12 1.14 14.45
N GLN A 267 -14.67 1.87 13.42
CA GLN A 267 -15.12 3.22 13.08
C GLN A 267 -15.68 3.30 11.66
N LYS A 268 -16.50 2.31 11.25
CA LYS A 268 -16.98 2.12 9.87
C LYS A 268 -17.50 3.40 9.18
N ALA A 269 -18.32 4.19 9.88
CA ALA A 269 -18.89 5.42 9.31
C ALA A 269 -17.80 6.46 9.02
N GLU A 270 -16.84 6.63 9.93
CA GLU A 270 -15.75 7.57 9.77
C GLU A 270 -14.73 7.08 8.71
N ALA A 271 -14.49 5.78 8.65
CA ALA A 271 -13.69 5.15 7.61
C ALA A 271 -14.26 5.42 6.22
N ILE A 272 -15.58 5.34 6.04
CA ILE A 272 -16.25 5.68 4.77
C ILE A 272 -16.10 7.18 4.45
N ASN A 273 -16.18 8.07 5.44
CA ASN A 273 -15.97 9.52 5.25
C ASN A 273 -14.53 9.80 4.81
N PHE A 274 -13.55 9.17 5.46
CA PHE A 274 -12.16 9.29 5.08
C PHE A 274 -11.93 8.74 3.65
N LEU A 275 -12.54 7.62 3.32
CA LEU A 275 -12.43 7.04 1.98
C LEU A 275 -13.08 7.93 0.91
N GLU A 276 -14.19 8.59 1.22
CA GLU A 276 -14.83 9.57 0.33
C GLU A 276 -13.88 10.74 0.01
N PHE A 277 -13.14 11.23 1.01
CA PHE A 277 -12.14 12.27 0.81
C PHE A 277 -10.94 11.76 -0.01
N LEU A 278 -10.39 10.59 0.38
CA LEU A 278 -9.25 9.98 -0.30
C LEU A 278 -9.51 9.75 -1.79
N LEU A 279 -10.69 9.22 -2.14
CA LEU A 279 -11.09 8.95 -3.52
C LEU A 279 -11.61 10.20 -4.25
N GLY A 280 -11.76 11.32 -3.55
CA GLY A 280 -12.13 12.60 -4.13
C GLY A 280 -10.98 13.26 -4.90
N PRO A 281 -11.27 14.39 -5.59
CA PRO A 281 -10.29 15.06 -6.44
C PRO A 281 -9.01 15.46 -5.70
N GLU A 282 -9.12 15.91 -4.46
CA GLU A 282 -7.97 16.33 -3.62
C GLU A 282 -7.08 15.14 -3.25
N GLY A 283 -7.68 14.06 -2.76
CA GLY A 283 -6.95 12.83 -2.43
C GLY A 283 -6.28 12.22 -3.67
N MET A 284 -7.01 12.11 -4.78
CA MET A 284 -6.46 11.55 -6.02
C MET A 284 -5.36 12.43 -6.63
N ASN A 285 -5.43 13.75 -6.48
CA ASN A 285 -4.34 14.62 -6.89
C ASN A 285 -3.07 14.37 -6.06
N ILE A 286 -3.20 14.11 -4.74
CA ILE A 286 -2.08 13.74 -3.88
C ILE A 286 -1.43 12.43 -4.37
N PHE A 287 -2.23 11.41 -4.73
CA PHE A 287 -1.70 10.17 -5.30
C PHE A 287 -0.95 10.44 -6.62
N LYS A 288 -1.55 11.22 -7.51
CA LYS A 288 -0.97 11.54 -8.82
C LYS A 288 0.39 12.25 -8.72
N ILE A 289 0.52 13.26 -7.88
CA ILE A 289 1.80 13.97 -7.69
C ILE A 289 2.87 13.10 -7.02
N ASN A 290 2.46 12.02 -6.34
CA ASN A 290 3.35 11.00 -5.78
C ASN A 290 3.60 9.81 -6.73
N GLY A 291 3.21 9.92 -7.99
CA GLY A 291 3.53 8.94 -9.03
C GLY A 291 2.60 7.72 -9.11
N GLN A 292 1.49 7.69 -8.36
CA GLN A 292 0.41 6.74 -8.60
C GLN A 292 -0.62 7.38 -9.53
N GLU A 293 -0.78 6.84 -10.74
CA GLU A 293 -1.77 7.36 -11.68
C GLU A 293 -3.18 6.88 -11.31
N PRO A 294 -4.16 7.79 -11.08
CA PRO A 294 -5.53 7.40 -10.77
C PRO A 294 -6.20 6.63 -11.90
N ILE A 295 -6.97 5.60 -11.58
CA ILE A 295 -7.88 4.90 -12.50
C ILE A 295 -9.23 5.62 -12.43
N ILE A 296 -9.61 6.34 -13.48
CA ILE A 296 -10.86 7.10 -13.51
C ILE A 296 -11.66 6.71 -14.75
N PRO A 297 -12.93 6.27 -14.59
CA PRO A 297 -13.66 6.01 -13.34
C PRO A 297 -13.05 4.86 -12.55
N PHE A 298 -13.23 4.86 -11.23
CA PHE A 298 -12.81 3.73 -10.43
C PHE A 298 -13.58 2.47 -10.80
N SER A 299 -12.97 1.31 -10.62
CA SER A 299 -13.57 0.02 -10.94
C SER A 299 -13.73 -0.87 -9.71
N THR A 300 -14.75 -1.71 -9.74
CA THR A 300 -15.07 -2.73 -8.74
C THR A 300 -15.74 -3.92 -9.41
N GLU A 301 -15.66 -5.08 -8.80
CA GLU A 301 -16.38 -6.28 -9.23
C GLU A 301 -17.78 -6.35 -8.59
N GLU A 302 -18.01 -5.63 -7.48
CA GLU A 302 -19.25 -5.65 -6.68
C GLU A 302 -19.89 -4.25 -6.60
N PRO A 303 -20.36 -3.67 -7.71
CA PRO A 303 -20.88 -2.29 -7.73
C PRO A 303 -22.12 -2.08 -6.85
N ASP A 304 -22.95 -3.12 -6.67
CA ASP A 304 -24.17 -3.06 -5.85
C ASP A 304 -23.86 -3.06 -4.34
N LEU A 305 -22.65 -3.43 -3.93
CA LEU A 305 -22.23 -3.50 -2.53
C LEU A 305 -21.45 -2.26 -2.07
N ILE A 306 -21.13 -1.35 -3.00
CA ILE A 306 -20.38 -0.13 -2.70
C ILE A 306 -21.25 0.83 -1.89
N PRO A 307 -20.73 1.39 -0.76
CA PRO A 307 -21.43 2.41 0.01
C PRO A 307 -21.91 3.58 -0.86
N SER A 308 -23.15 4.03 -0.66
CA SER A 308 -23.80 5.05 -1.50
C SER A 308 -22.97 6.33 -1.69
N LYS A 309 -22.22 6.75 -0.66
CA LYS A 309 -21.31 7.91 -0.72
C LYS A 309 -20.20 7.76 -1.76
N LEU A 310 -19.78 6.53 -2.07
CA LEU A 310 -18.67 6.23 -2.97
C LEU A 310 -19.14 5.95 -4.42
N LEU A 311 -20.43 5.68 -4.64
CA LEU A 311 -20.98 5.34 -5.96
C LEU A 311 -20.71 6.41 -7.03
N LYS A 312 -20.62 7.68 -6.62
CA LYS A 312 -20.35 8.81 -7.54
C LYS A 312 -18.99 8.69 -8.26
N TYR A 313 -18.04 7.96 -7.69
CA TYR A 313 -16.70 7.78 -8.22
C TYR A 313 -16.57 6.58 -9.19
N LEU A 314 -17.60 5.74 -9.29
CA LEU A 314 -17.65 4.61 -10.22
C LEU A 314 -18.23 4.99 -11.58
N LYS A 315 -18.59 6.24 -11.78
CA LYS A 315 -19.17 6.76 -13.02
C LYS A 315 -18.19 7.72 -13.67
N GLU A 316 -18.22 7.80 -15.01
CA GLU A 316 -17.48 8.82 -15.75
C GLU A 316 -17.76 10.20 -15.14
N PRO A 317 -16.72 11.03 -14.93
CA PRO A 317 -16.91 12.43 -14.56
C PRO A 317 -17.78 13.13 -15.61
N LYS A 318 -18.84 13.81 -15.16
CA LYS A 318 -19.69 14.59 -16.06
C LYS A 318 -19.03 15.87 -16.49
#